data_b82669844571a2df5f5c99a13585dd65
#
_entry.id   b82669844571a2df5f5c99a13585dd65
#
_cell.length_a   1.000
_cell.length_b   1.000
_cell.length_c   1.000
_cell.angle_alpha   90.00
_cell.angle_beta   90.00
_cell.angle_gamma   90.00
#
_symmetry.space_group_name_H-M   'P 1'
#
loop_
_entity.id
_entity.type
_entity.pdbx_description
1 polymer ?
#
loop_
_entity_poly.entity_id
_entity_poly.type
_entity_poly.pdbx_seq_one_letter_code
_entity_poly.pdbx_strand_id
1 'polypeptide(L)'
;MSVLGNASNRAAVDEKQRIGGQGGAGSITWPKAVAFSLLPVLILLLLAEGGLRVYSWYFRTAYEHYNASTGRLELVPGLQTTLSDGRKIRINSKGFIGPEFEDKKAEGVYRIFTLGDSCTFGGDWDVSYAAFLGKRLNAVAQKFEVINAGIEGYNSEYALGRLKDDILKYSPDLVTIYIGWNDLMKQSPKNMSGTGQVTWLGRVLNNSYIYKGLSKVMFFYVRPALSKPQVTGEEAEYHVFDAFVPATYEENVSAMVEVLRERNIRVLLMTRPTALIRSMTLDDLRAQNIFFPFFPEAYSVPRLLSLHGAYNNSIRRLAERLQVPLVDLDEEFNRQDKKTLFWDTMHPSKLGHELIGRILDETIRQIVSL
;
A
#
# COMPACT_ATOMS: atom_id res chain seq x y z
N MET A 1 -20.51 -27.18 100.34
CA MET A 1 -19.51 -26.14 100.25
C MET A 1 -19.02 -26.17 98.80
N SER A 2 -19.09 -25.26 97.97
CA SER A 2 -19.58 -23.87 98.00
C SER A 2 -19.83 -23.48 96.57
N VAL A 3 -20.92 -22.82 96.33
CA VAL A 3 -21.33 -22.13 95.17
C VAL A 3 -20.47 -20.88 95.03
N LEU A 4 -19.72 -20.70 93.92
CA LEU A 4 -19.29 -19.39 93.40
C LEU A 4 -18.45 -19.67 92.10
N GLY A 5 -18.98 -19.40 90.97
CA GLY A 5 -18.22 -19.48 89.67
C GLY A 5 -19.08 -19.50 88.46
N ASN A 6 -20.11 -18.63 88.32
CA ASN A 6 -20.87 -18.62 87.10
C ASN A 6 -21.51 -17.23 86.77
N ALA A 7 -20.74 -16.14 87.03
CA ALA A 7 -21.21 -14.80 86.68
C ALA A 7 -20.28 -14.02 85.73
N SER A 8 -19.11 -14.59 85.40
CA SER A 8 -18.09 -13.89 84.63
C SER A 8 -18.13 -14.21 83.06
N ASN A 9 -18.87 -15.25 82.67
CA ASN A 9 -18.88 -15.70 81.30
C ASN A 9 -20.07 -15.21 80.43
N ARG A 10 -21.05 -14.50 81.05
CA ARG A 10 -22.19 -13.96 80.24
C ARG A 10 -21.96 -12.51 79.81
N ALA A 11 -21.06 -11.75 80.36
CA ALA A 11 -20.76 -10.36 79.98
C ALA A 11 -19.80 -10.28 78.79
N ALA A 12 -18.97 -11.34 78.57
CA ALA A 12 -18.01 -11.38 77.44
C ALA A 12 -18.58 -11.87 76.14
N VAL A 13 -19.80 -12.41 76.12
CA VAL A 13 -20.46 -12.91 74.89
C VAL A 13 -21.33 -11.83 74.23
N ASP A 14 -21.91 -10.91 75.04
CA ASP A 14 -22.74 -9.81 74.49
C ASP A 14 -21.93 -8.63 73.93
N GLU A 15 -20.68 -8.46 74.33
CA GLU A 15 -19.84 -7.39 73.75
C GLU A 15 -19.19 -7.77 72.42
N LYS A 16 -19.10 -9.05 72.06
CA LYS A 16 -18.63 -9.52 70.75
C LYS A 16 -19.70 -9.50 69.62
N GLN A 17 -20.97 -9.32 69.97
CA GLN A 17 -22.05 -9.25 68.97
C GLN A 17 -22.42 -7.81 68.62
N ARG A 18 -21.87 -6.77 69.21
CA ARG A 18 -22.14 -5.38 68.91
C ARG A 18 -21.11 -4.67 68.00
N ILE A 19 -19.98 -5.32 67.68
CA ILE A 19 -18.93 -4.74 66.78
C ILE A 19 -18.92 -5.38 65.40
N GLY A 20 -19.96 -6.14 65.02
CA GLY A 20 -20.09 -6.81 63.72
C GLY A 20 -20.96 -6.07 62.69
N GLY A 21 -21.18 -4.77 62.85
CA GLY A 21 -22.04 -3.97 61.97
C GLY A 21 -21.36 -2.78 61.35
N GLN A 22 -20.22 -2.94 60.70
CA GLN A 22 -19.68 -1.91 59.82
C GLN A 22 -19.52 -2.45 58.39
N GLY A 23 -20.38 -1.93 57.52
CA GLY A 23 -20.25 -1.75 56.12
C GLY A 23 -19.36 -2.73 55.35
N GLY A 24 -19.89 -3.85 54.94
CA GLY A 24 -19.27 -4.65 53.90
C GLY A 24 -19.14 -3.80 52.63
N ALA A 25 -17.96 -3.22 52.41
CA ALA A 25 -17.59 -2.81 51.06
C ALA A 25 -17.77 -4.05 50.19
N GLY A 26 -18.83 -4.07 49.38
CA GLY A 26 -19.15 -5.20 48.51
C GLY A 26 -17.93 -5.51 47.69
N SER A 27 -17.35 -6.69 47.89
CA SER A 27 -16.20 -7.16 47.09
C SER A 27 -16.59 -7.10 45.62
N ILE A 28 -15.92 -6.25 44.90
CA ILE A 28 -16.11 -6.15 43.44
C ILE A 28 -15.78 -7.53 42.86
N THR A 29 -16.78 -8.20 42.30
CA THR A 29 -16.55 -9.51 41.63
C THR A 29 -15.58 -9.32 40.47
N TRP A 30 -14.71 -10.29 40.25
CA TRP A 30 -13.68 -10.24 39.17
C TRP A 30 -14.21 -9.76 37.81
N PRO A 31 -15.42 -10.18 37.32
CA PRO A 31 -15.98 -9.64 36.09
C PRO A 31 -16.29 -8.15 36.13
N LYS A 32 -16.76 -7.64 37.28
CA LYS A 32 -17.00 -6.19 37.44
C LYS A 32 -15.71 -5.41 37.51
N ALA A 33 -14.67 -5.93 38.17
CA ALA A 33 -13.36 -5.29 38.21
C ALA A 33 -12.75 -5.17 36.80
N VAL A 34 -12.82 -6.23 36.01
CA VAL A 34 -12.40 -6.24 34.61
C VAL A 34 -13.22 -5.23 33.78
N ALA A 35 -14.54 -5.22 33.92
CA ALA A 35 -15.40 -4.27 33.19
C ALA A 35 -15.08 -2.82 33.56
N PHE A 36 -14.89 -2.51 34.86
CA PHE A 36 -14.50 -1.17 35.31
C PHE A 36 -13.10 -0.74 34.84
N SER A 37 -12.18 -1.69 34.61
CA SER A 37 -10.84 -1.40 34.09
C SER A 37 -10.84 -1.20 32.60
N LEU A 38 -11.63 -1.97 31.84
CA LEU A 38 -11.68 -1.90 30.36
C LEU A 38 -12.57 -0.81 29.82
N LEU A 39 -13.67 -0.46 30.54
CA LEU A 39 -14.63 0.55 30.08
C LEU A 39 -14.00 1.94 29.84
N PRO A 40 -13.16 2.49 30.75
CA PRO A 40 -12.49 3.77 30.51
C PRO A 40 -11.55 3.72 29.29
N VAL A 41 -10.84 2.60 29.11
CA VAL A 41 -9.94 2.40 27.96
C VAL A 41 -10.76 2.39 26.66
N LEU A 42 -11.88 1.68 26.63
CA LEU A 42 -12.77 1.64 25.48
C LEU A 42 -13.34 3.03 25.16
N ILE A 43 -13.78 3.77 26.18
CA ILE A 43 -14.27 5.15 26.02
C ILE A 43 -13.16 6.04 25.44
N LEU A 44 -11.95 5.97 25.95
CA LEU A 44 -10.81 6.74 25.43
C LEU A 44 -10.52 6.40 23.97
N LEU A 45 -10.54 5.13 23.60
CA LEU A 45 -10.36 4.70 22.21
C LEU A 45 -11.48 5.21 21.29
N LEU A 46 -12.73 5.17 21.73
CA LEU A 46 -13.85 5.71 20.97
C LEU A 46 -13.76 7.23 20.81
N LEU A 47 -13.36 7.95 21.85
CA LEU A 47 -13.15 9.41 21.80
C LEU A 47 -11.98 9.75 20.87
N ALA A 48 -10.87 9.01 20.94
CA ALA A 48 -9.73 9.19 20.06
C ALA A 48 -10.11 8.91 18.58
N GLU A 49 -10.80 7.82 18.30
CA GLU A 49 -11.29 7.49 16.96
C GLU A 49 -12.23 8.57 16.44
N GLY A 50 -13.19 9.02 17.26
CA GLY A 50 -14.13 10.11 16.92
C GLY A 50 -13.39 11.42 16.64
N GLY A 51 -12.44 11.78 17.50
CA GLY A 51 -11.60 12.97 17.32
C GLY A 51 -10.77 12.93 16.05
N LEU A 52 -10.14 11.79 15.74
CA LEU A 52 -9.39 11.60 14.50
C LEU A 52 -10.31 11.66 13.24
N ARG A 53 -11.55 11.16 13.32
CA ARG A 53 -12.53 11.29 12.24
C ARG A 53 -12.94 12.74 11.99
N VAL A 54 -13.24 13.48 13.06
CA VAL A 54 -13.57 14.91 12.98
C VAL A 54 -12.37 15.71 12.43
N TYR A 55 -11.18 15.44 12.94
CA TYR A 55 -9.95 16.05 12.44
C TYR A 55 -9.75 15.80 10.93
N SER A 56 -9.85 14.54 10.52
CA SER A 56 -9.70 14.17 9.09
C SER A 56 -10.79 14.80 8.21
N TRP A 57 -12.02 14.91 8.71
CA TRP A 57 -13.11 15.57 8.01
C TRP A 57 -12.90 17.07 7.89
N TYR A 58 -12.49 17.73 8.99
CA TYR A 58 -12.28 19.19 9.02
C TYR A 58 -11.09 19.61 8.16
N PHE A 59 -9.97 18.93 8.29
CA PHE A 59 -8.75 19.28 7.54
C PHE A 59 -8.68 18.66 6.14
N ARG A 60 -9.63 17.80 5.76
CA ARG A 60 -9.68 17.08 4.48
C ARG A 60 -8.29 16.55 4.05
N THR A 61 -7.57 15.98 5.01
CA THR A 61 -6.20 15.48 4.80
C THR A 61 -6.15 14.16 4.06
N ALA A 62 -7.27 13.41 4.00
CA ALA A 62 -7.36 12.15 3.29
C ALA A 62 -7.77 12.40 1.84
N TYR A 63 -6.90 12.13 0.90
CA TYR A 63 -7.18 12.13 -0.54
C TYR A 63 -7.69 10.77 -1.04
N GLU A 64 -7.77 9.79 -0.16
CA GLU A 64 -8.25 8.45 -0.41
C GLU A 64 -9.36 8.09 0.58
N HIS A 65 -10.31 7.29 0.13
CA HIS A 65 -11.33 6.68 0.97
C HIS A 65 -11.51 5.21 0.62
N TYR A 66 -11.92 4.40 1.61
CA TYR A 66 -12.27 3.01 1.36
C TYR A 66 -13.72 2.95 0.86
N ASN A 67 -13.90 2.42 -0.35
CA ASN A 67 -15.22 2.16 -0.90
C ASN A 67 -15.66 0.73 -0.53
N ALA A 68 -16.68 0.61 0.32
CA ALA A 68 -17.16 -0.68 0.79
C ALA A 68 -17.83 -1.52 -0.30
N SER A 69 -18.35 -0.91 -1.37
CA SER A 69 -18.99 -1.62 -2.47
C SER A 69 -17.98 -2.28 -3.42
N THR A 70 -16.85 -1.64 -3.64
CA THR A 70 -15.76 -2.17 -4.47
C THR A 70 -14.71 -2.92 -3.67
N GLY A 71 -14.67 -2.73 -2.34
CA GLY A 71 -13.66 -3.31 -1.46
C GLY A 71 -12.26 -2.71 -1.63
N ARG A 72 -12.13 -1.55 -2.27
CA ARG A 72 -10.86 -0.90 -2.63
C ARG A 72 -10.74 0.49 -2.01
N LEU A 73 -9.49 0.98 -1.94
CA LEU A 73 -9.23 2.40 -1.78
C LEU A 73 -9.54 3.12 -3.10
N GLU A 74 -10.16 4.26 -3.01
CA GLU A 74 -10.46 5.13 -4.15
C GLU A 74 -10.02 6.56 -3.82
N LEU A 75 -9.66 7.32 -4.86
CA LEU A 75 -9.31 8.72 -4.72
C LEU A 75 -10.58 9.56 -4.56
N VAL A 76 -10.50 10.63 -3.76
CA VAL A 76 -11.63 11.56 -3.57
C VAL A 76 -11.77 12.46 -4.79
N PRO A 77 -12.82 12.31 -5.62
CA PRO A 77 -12.97 13.08 -6.84
C PRO A 77 -13.03 14.60 -6.59
N GLY A 78 -12.38 15.36 -7.47
CA GLY A 78 -12.34 16.83 -7.42
C GLY A 78 -11.45 17.42 -6.33
N LEU A 79 -10.74 16.58 -5.55
CA LEU A 79 -9.89 17.08 -4.47
C LEU A 79 -8.59 17.70 -5.00
N GLN A 80 -8.29 18.90 -4.53
CA GLN A 80 -6.99 19.54 -4.69
C GLN A 80 -6.47 19.94 -3.31
N THR A 81 -5.28 19.48 -2.96
CA THR A 81 -4.68 19.74 -1.64
C THR A 81 -3.16 19.70 -1.70
N THR A 82 -2.53 20.31 -0.70
CA THR A 82 -1.10 20.14 -0.44
C THR A 82 -0.95 19.36 0.86
N LEU A 83 -0.23 18.25 0.82
CA LEU A 83 0.03 17.43 1.98
C LEU A 83 1.04 18.11 2.93
N SER A 84 1.15 17.61 4.15
CA SER A 84 2.09 18.14 5.16
C SER A 84 3.57 18.03 4.75
N ASP A 85 3.89 17.12 3.85
CA ASP A 85 5.24 16.93 3.28
C ASP A 85 5.49 17.80 2.03
N GLY A 86 4.53 18.67 1.67
CA GLY A 86 4.63 19.62 0.55
C GLY A 86 4.14 19.06 -0.79
N ARG A 87 3.80 17.76 -0.89
CA ARG A 87 3.28 17.17 -2.13
C ARG A 87 1.93 17.78 -2.53
N LYS A 88 1.80 18.14 -3.80
CA LYS A 88 0.57 18.71 -4.37
C LYS A 88 -0.26 17.63 -5.01
N ILE A 89 -1.40 17.34 -4.44
CA ILE A 89 -2.35 16.36 -4.94
C ILE A 89 -3.45 17.07 -5.72
N ARG A 90 -3.67 16.64 -6.94
CA ARG A 90 -4.78 17.06 -7.79
C ARG A 90 -5.49 15.85 -8.34
N ILE A 91 -6.71 15.63 -7.88
CA ILE A 91 -7.58 14.55 -8.34
C ILE A 91 -8.71 15.21 -9.14
N ASN A 92 -8.91 14.75 -10.37
CA ASN A 92 -9.97 15.28 -11.22
C ASN A 92 -11.36 14.80 -10.77
N SER A 93 -12.41 15.32 -11.39
CA SER A 93 -13.81 14.97 -11.08
C SER A 93 -14.15 13.50 -11.28
N LYS A 94 -13.31 12.75 -11.99
CA LYS A 94 -13.47 11.33 -12.29
C LYS A 94 -12.62 10.40 -11.39
N GLY A 95 -11.88 10.96 -10.41
CA GLY A 95 -11.06 10.18 -9.47
C GLY A 95 -9.70 9.71 -10.05
N PHE A 96 -9.14 10.44 -11.02
CA PHE A 96 -7.78 10.22 -11.55
C PHE A 96 -6.86 11.38 -11.21
N ILE A 97 -5.56 11.10 -11.16
CA ILE A 97 -4.55 12.12 -10.86
C ILE A 97 -4.32 13.02 -12.09
N GLY A 98 -4.39 14.32 -11.89
CA GLY A 98 -4.05 15.31 -12.90
C GLY A 98 -5.23 16.13 -13.42
N PRO A 99 -5.17 16.62 -14.67
CA PRO A 99 -6.20 17.49 -15.24
C PRO A 99 -7.51 16.74 -15.53
N GLU A 100 -8.58 17.51 -15.75
CA GLU A 100 -9.84 16.99 -16.28
C GLU A 100 -9.66 16.47 -17.69
N PHE A 101 -10.49 15.51 -18.07
CA PHE A 101 -10.62 15.01 -19.45
C PHE A 101 -12.10 14.67 -19.72
N GLU A 102 -12.49 14.67 -20.98
CA GLU A 102 -13.87 14.39 -21.36
C GLU A 102 -14.19 12.89 -21.36
N ASP A 103 -15.42 12.51 -21.01
CA ASP A 103 -15.86 11.11 -21.00
C ASP A 103 -15.71 10.51 -22.41
N LYS A 104 -16.26 11.20 -23.40
CA LYS A 104 -16.11 10.81 -24.81
C LYS A 104 -14.80 11.41 -25.35
N LYS A 105 -13.91 10.53 -25.79
CA LYS A 105 -12.67 10.91 -26.43
C LYS A 105 -12.94 11.73 -27.70
N ALA A 106 -12.25 12.88 -27.84
CA ALA A 106 -12.37 13.69 -29.05
C ALA A 106 -11.74 12.96 -30.25
N GLU A 107 -12.20 13.29 -31.44
CA GLU A 107 -11.64 12.74 -32.68
C GLU A 107 -10.15 13.11 -32.83
N GLY A 108 -9.33 12.15 -33.22
CA GLY A 108 -7.88 12.30 -33.38
C GLY A 108 -7.10 12.34 -32.06
N VAL A 109 -7.76 12.15 -30.90
CA VAL A 109 -7.09 12.01 -29.61
C VAL A 109 -6.72 10.56 -29.37
N TYR A 110 -5.47 10.31 -28.95
CA TYR A 110 -4.98 9.01 -28.51
C TYR A 110 -4.92 9.01 -26.97
N ARG A 111 -5.73 8.17 -26.33
CA ARG A 111 -5.92 8.14 -24.89
C ARG A 111 -5.16 7.00 -24.24
N ILE A 112 -4.28 7.35 -23.32
CA ILE A 112 -3.40 6.45 -22.59
C ILE A 112 -3.75 6.49 -21.11
N PHE A 113 -4.00 5.33 -20.51
CA PHE A 113 -4.09 5.21 -19.06
C PHE A 113 -2.83 4.55 -18.50
N THR A 114 -2.25 5.16 -17.48
CA THR A 114 -1.14 4.58 -16.72
C THR A 114 -1.69 3.92 -15.47
N LEU A 115 -1.86 2.61 -15.49
CA LEU A 115 -2.39 1.81 -14.39
C LEU A 115 -1.27 1.31 -13.49
N GLY A 116 -1.37 1.55 -12.17
CA GLY A 116 -0.36 1.10 -11.23
C GLY A 116 -0.64 1.46 -9.78
N ASP A 117 0.40 1.35 -8.96
CA ASP A 117 0.41 1.62 -7.53
C ASP A 117 0.97 3.02 -7.19
N SER A 118 1.56 3.18 -5.99
CA SER A 118 2.19 4.42 -5.55
C SER A 118 3.33 4.90 -6.48
N CYS A 119 4.02 3.99 -7.16
CA CYS A 119 5.05 4.35 -8.15
C CYS A 119 4.45 5.01 -9.39
N THR A 120 3.20 4.70 -9.72
CA THR A 120 2.44 5.36 -10.80
C THR A 120 1.77 6.63 -10.30
N PHE A 121 1.23 6.63 -9.08
CA PHE A 121 0.67 7.80 -8.43
C PHE A 121 1.68 8.97 -8.45
N GLY A 122 2.92 8.73 -8.03
CA GLY A 122 4.07 9.61 -8.28
C GLY A 122 4.23 10.80 -7.34
N GLY A 123 3.46 10.89 -6.28
CA GLY A 123 3.54 11.99 -5.32
C GLY A 123 2.87 13.28 -5.82
N ASP A 124 3.61 14.22 -6.40
CA ASP A 124 3.03 15.42 -7.03
C ASP A 124 2.36 15.07 -8.36
N TRP A 125 1.18 15.64 -8.60
CA TRP A 125 0.39 15.35 -9.79
C TRP A 125 1.09 15.69 -11.11
N ASP A 126 1.99 16.68 -11.12
CA ASP A 126 2.68 17.19 -12.31
C ASP A 126 4.14 16.70 -12.45
N VAL A 127 4.64 15.91 -11.49
CA VAL A 127 5.97 15.29 -11.51
C VAL A 127 5.93 13.76 -11.59
N SER A 128 4.76 13.15 -11.76
CA SER A 128 4.64 11.72 -12.06
C SER A 128 5.15 11.41 -13.47
N TYR A 129 5.57 10.17 -13.71
CA TYR A 129 6.01 9.77 -15.05
C TYR A 129 4.89 9.91 -16.09
N ALA A 130 3.63 9.77 -15.69
CA ALA A 130 2.48 10.01 -16.55
C ALA A 130 2.41 11.48 -17.02
N ALA A 131 2.67 12.43 -16.11
CA ALA A 131 2.72 13.84 -16.45
C ALA A 131 3.91 14.16 -17.38
N PHE A 132 5.09 13.59 -17.13
CA PHE A 132 6.25 13.74 -18.03
C PHE A 132 5.99 13.13 -19.40
N LEU A 133 5.40 11.92 -19.46
CA LEU A 133 5.00 11.28 -20.70
C LEU A 133 4.03 12.17 -21.49
N GLY A 134 2.98 12.68 -20.87
CA GLY A 134 2.01 13.56 -21.51
C GLY A 134 2.65 14.83 -22.10
N LYS A 135 3.57 15.47 -21.34
CA LYS A 135 4.32 16.64 -21.82
C LYS A 135 5.18 16.29 -23.05
N ARG A 136 5.89 15.15 -23.03
CA ARG A 136 6.76 14.72 -24.12
C ARG A 136 6.00 14.35 -25.38
N LEU A 137 4.95 13.51 -25.26
CA LEU A 137 4.15 13.12 -26.41
C LEU A 137 3.49 14.32 -27.13
N ASN A 138 2.99 15.30 -26.35
CA ASN A 138 2.34 16.50 -26.89
C ASN A 138 3.30 17.58 -27.37
N ALA A 139 4.62 17.44 -27.17
CA ALA A 139 5.61 18.37 -27.73
C ALA A 139 5.67 18.31 -29.26
N VAL A 140 5.12 17.30 -29.90
CA VAL A 140 5.15 17.05 -31.35
C VAL A 140 3.73 16.91 -31.89
N ALA A 141 3.01 18.00 -32.02
CA ALA A 141 1.76 18.19 -32.81
C ALA A 141 0.63 17.15 -32.73
N GLN A 142 0.74 16.04 -32.00
CA GLN A 142 -0.31 15.04 -31.83
C GLN A 142 -1.05 15.20 -30.49
N LYS A 143 -2.33 14.88 -30.48
CA LYS A 143 -3.16 15.03 -29.28
C LYS A 143 -3.17 13.74 -28.47
N PHE A 144 -2.34 13.67 -27.43
CA PHE A 144 -2.34 12.60 -26.46
C PHE A 144 -3.02 13.03 -25.17
N GLU A 145 -3.92 12.22 -24.67
CA GLU A 145 -4.41 12.32 -23.30
C GLU A 145 -3.74 11.21 -22.47
N VAL A 146 -2.88 11.58 -21.53
CA VAL A 146 -2.23 10.65 -20.61
C VAL A 146 -2.85 10.82 -19.24
N ILE A 147 -3.57 9.79 -18.79
CA ILE A 147 -4.35 9.79 -17.56
C ILE A 147 -3.66 8.91 -16.54
N ASN A 148 -3.29 9.49 -15.40
CA ASN A 148 -2.67 8.76 -14.31
C ASN A 148 -3.74 8.07 -13.46
N ALA A 149 -3.77 6.73 -13.53
CA ALA A 149 -4.68 5.85 -12.79
C ALA A 149 -3.99 5.15 -11.60
N GLY A 150 -2.84 5.63 -11.15
CA GLY A 150 -2.14 5.12 -9.98
C GLY A 150 -2.89 5.38 -8.68
N ILE A 151 -2.86 4.41 -7.76
CA ILE A 151 -3.35 4.56 -6.38
C ILE A 151 -2.37 3.91 -5.43
N GLU A 152 -2.05 4.59 -4.33
CA GLU A 152 -1.12 4.09 -3.32
C GLU A 152 -1.64 2.77 -2.70
N GLY A 153 -0.76 1.82 -2.49
CA GLY A 153 -1.08 0.53 -1.87
C GLY A 153 -1.82 -0.47 -2.77
N TYR A 154 -2.05 -0.17 -4.05
CA TYR A 154 -2.69 -1.12 -4.97
C TYR A 154 -1.80 -2.32 -5.25
N ASN A 155 -2.39 -3.50 -5.22
CA ASN A 155 -1.84 -4.75 -5.74
C ASN A 155 -2.50 -5.09 -7.10
N SER A 156 -2.10 -6.20 -7.70
CA SER A 156 -2.61 -6.64 -9.01
C SER A 156 -4.12 -6.90 -9.03
N GLU A 157 -4.71 -7.38 -7.92
CA GLU A 157 -6.16 -7.61 -7.78
C GLU A 157 -6.93 -6.28 -7.83
N TYR A 158 -6.49 -5.29 -7.06
CA TYR A 158 -7.13 -3.97 -7.04
C TYR A 158 -6.95 -3.23 -8.37
N ALA A 159 -5.80 -3.39 -9.02
CA ALA A 159 -5.56 -2.85 -10.35
C ALA A 159 -6.50 -3.46 -11.40
N LEU A 160 -6.72 -4.77 -11.38
CA LEU A 160 -7.68 -5.45 -12.26
C LEU A 160 -9.11 -4.95 -12.02
N GLY A 161 -9.51 -4.77 -10.75
CA GLY A 161 -10.81 -4.19 -10.43
C GLY A 161 -10.95 -2.76 -10.98
N ARG A 162 -9.94 -1.89 -10.76
CA ARG A 162 -9.94 -0.52 -11.27
C ARG A 162 -9.98 -0.45 -12.80
N LEU A 163 -9.27 -1.35 -13.47
CA LEU A 163 -9.33 -1.46 -14.92
C LEU A 163 -10.76 -1.69 -15.38
N LYS A 164 -11.44 -2.70 -14.83
CA LYS A 164 -12.78 -3.11 -15.25
C LYS A 164 -13.85 -2.07 -14.94
N ASP A 165 -13.81 -1.50 -13.72
CA ASP A 165 -14.91 -0.66 -13.21
C ASP A 165 -14.73 0.81 -13.59
N ASP A 166 -13.47 1.29 -13.68
CA ASP A 166 -13.21 2.72 -13.79
C ASP A 166 -12.60 3.13 -15.12
N ILE A 167 -11.65 2.35 -15.68
CA ILE A 167 -10.86 2.78 -16.83
C ILE A 167 -11.54 2.49 -18.15
N LEU A 168 -12.09 1.28 -18.34
CA LEU A 168 -12.62 0.82 -19.63
C LEU A 168 -13.75 1.68 -20.20
N LYS A 169 -14.53 2.31 -19.33
CA LYS A 169 -15.64 3.19 -19.75
C LYS A 169 -15.20 4.45 -20.49
N TYR A 170 -13.91 4.81 -20.38
CA TYR A 170 -13.34 5.98 -21.04
C TYR A 170 -12.64 5.67 -22.38
N SER A 171 -12.81 4.46 -22.90
CA SER A 171 -12.31 4.03 -24.21
C SER A 171 -10.83 4.35 -24.44
N PRO A 172 -9.90 3.80 -23.62
CA PRO A 172 -8.47 3.96 -23.84
C PRO A 172 -8.02 3.32 -25.15
N ASP A 173 -6.97 3.87 -25.77
CA ASP A 173 -6.28 3.25 -26.90
C ASP A 173 -5.11 2.38 -26.42
N LEU A 174 -4.52 2.76 -25.27
CA LEU A 174 -3.41 2.04 -24.65
C LEU A 174 -3.52 2.11 -23.12
N VAL A 175 -3.21 1.00 -22.46
CA VAL A 175 -3.03 0.94 -21.01
C VAL A 175 -1.63 0.43 -20.70
N THR A 176 -0.85 1.20 -19.93
CA THR A 176 0.40 0.71 -19.34
C THR A 176 0.12 0.06 -18.00
N ILE A 177 0.75 -1.08 -17.71
CA ILE A 177 0.57 -1.81 -16.44
C ILE A 177 1.89 -1.83 -15.68
N TYR A 178 1.97 -1.05 -14.60
CA TYR A 178 3.12 -0.92 -13.73
C TYR A 178 2.72 -1.22 -12.28
N ILE A 179 2.65 -2.50 -11.92
CA ILE A 179 2.09 -3.00 -10.64
C ILE A 179 2.91 -4.17 -10.10
N GLY A 180 2.85 -4.41 -8.78
CA GLY A 180 3.37 -5.63 -8.15
C GLY A 180 4.25 -5.42 -6.92
N TRP A 181 4.66 -4.21 -6.56
CA TRP A 181 5.36 -3.97 -5.31
C TRP A 181 4.51 -4.35 -4.09
N ASN A 182 3.23 -4.02 -4.11
CA ASN A 182 2.32 -4.38 -3.02
C ASN A 182 1.95 -5.87 -3.02
N ASP A 183 1.98 -6.55 -4.17
CA ASP A 183 1.89 -8.00 -4.23
C ASP A 183 3.09 -8.64 -3.55
N LEU A 184 4.30 -8.21 -3.89
CA LEU A 184 5.54 -8.66 -3.28
C LEU A 184 5.57 -8.42 -1.77
N MET A 185 5.13 -7.25 -1.30
CA MET A 185 5.15 -6.89 0.12
C MET A 185 4.07 -7.57 0.96
N LYS A 186 2.93 -7.95 0.38
CA LYS A 186 1.79 -8.52 1.10
C LYS A 186 1.76 -10.04 1.08
N GLN A 187 2.44 -10.68 0.13
CA GLN A 187 2.39 -12.12 -0.07
C GLN A 187 3.74 -12.75 0.25
N SER A 188 3.88 -13.30 1.46
CA SER A 188 4.98 -14.21 1.74
C SER A 188 4.91 -15.41 0.79
N PRO A 189 6.05 -15.86 0.20
CA PRO A 189 6.10 -17.09 -0.59
C PRO A 189 5.52 -18.33 0.08
N LYS A 190 5.52 -18.37 1.41
CA LYS A 190 4.95 -19.47 2.20
C LYS A 190 3.43 -19.39 2.37
N ASN A 191 2.81 -18.22 2.18
CA ASN A 191 1.39 -17.99 2.44
C ASN A 191 0.52 -17.96 1.17
N MET A 192 1.04 -18.39 0.04
CA MET A 192 0.37 -18.32 -1.27
C MET A 192 -0.83 -19.29 -1.46
N SER A 193 -1.24 -20.02 -0.44
CA SER A 193 -2.40 -20.94 -0.55
C SER A 193 -3.73 -20.38 -0.04
N GLY A 194 -3.81 -19.06 0.25
CA GLY A 194 -5.01 -18.45 0.79
C GLY A 194 -5.48 -17.25 -0.02
N THR A 195 -6.61 -17.37 -0.70
CA THR A 195 -7.44 -16.23 -1.10
C THR A 195 -7.76 -15.46 0.18
N GLY A 196 -7.05 -14.36 0.41
CA GLY A 196 -7.23 -13.52 1.60
C GLY A 196 -8.56 -12.80 1.55
N GLN A 197 -9.66 -13.52 1.80
CA GLN A 197 -10.93 -12.85 2.08
C GLN A 197 -10.72 -11.92 3.27
N VAL A 198 -10.84 -10.63 3.04
CA VAL A 198 -10.81 -9.63 4.10
C VAL A 198 -11.93 -9.97 5.06
N THR A 199 -11.59 -10.52 6.23
CA THR A 199 -12.56 -10.86 7.27
C THR A 199 -13.36 -9.62 7.65
N TRP A 200 -14.57 -9.79 8.18
CA TRP A 200 -15.36 -8.65 8.69
C TRP A 200 -14.54 -7.81 9.69
N LEU A 201 -13.74 -8.46 10.54
CA LEU A 201 -12.85 -7.80 11.48
C LEU A 201 -11.77 -6.98 10.75
N GLY A 202 -11.18 -7.52 9.70
CA GLY A 202 -10.24 -6.78 8.84
C GLY A 202 -10.87 -5.55 8.20
N ARG A 203 -12.14 -5.63 7.79
CA ARG A 203 -12.89 -4.47 7.26
C ARG A 203 -13.12 -3.40 8.33
N VAL A 204 -13.50 -3.81 9.55
CA VAL A 204 -13.68 -2.88 10.69
C VAL A 204 -12.37 -2.20 11.06
N LEU A 205 -11.28 -2.97 11.18
CA LEU A 205 -9.95 -2.42 11.50
C LEU A 205 -9.43 -1.48 10.41
N ASN A 206 -9.57 -1.83 9.14
CA ASN A 206 -9.17 -0.97 8.02
C ASN A 206 -9.96 0.35 7.95
N ASN A 207 -11.14 0.43 8.57
CA ASN A 207 -11.89 1.66 8.72
C ASN A 207 -11.54 2.49 9.96
N SER A 208 -10.74 1.94 10.89
CA SER A 208 -10.31 2.66 12.09
C SER A 208 -9.11 3.56 11.80
N TYR A 209 -9.21 4.83 12.16
CA TYR A 209 -8.12 5.81 12.05
C TYR A 209 -7.00 5.53 13.05
N ILE A 210 -7.34 5.02 14.25
CA ILE A 210 -6.36 4.57 15.24
C ILE A 210 -5.54 3.42 14.66
N TYR A 211 -6.20 2.40 14.10
CA TYR A 211 -5.52 1.26 13.49
C TYR A 211 -4.61 1.69 12.33
N LYS A 212 -5.08 2.57 11.45
CA LYS A 212 -4.26 3.12 10.35
C LYS A 212 -3.04 3.86 10.87
N GLY A 213 -3.22 4.69 11.90
CA GLY A 213 -2.11 5.41 12.54
C GLY A 213 -1.10 4.47 13.19
N LEU A 214 -1.56 3.52 13.99
CA LEU A 214 -0.70 2.51 14.63
C LEU A 214 0.02 1.63 13.59
N SER A 215 -0.67 1.24 12.53
CA SER A 215 -0.07 0.47 11.44
C SER A 215 1.05 1.25 10.75
N LYS A 216 0.86 2.55 10.49
CA LYS A 216 1.91 3.43 9.94
C LYS A 216 3.10 3.56 10.90
N VAL A 217 2.84 3.80 12.19
CA VAL A 217 3.92 3.88 13.20
C VAL A 217 4.69 2.56 13.27
N MET A 218 3.97 1.43 13.30
CA MET A 218 4.60 0.11 13.30
C MET A 218 5.45 -0.10 12.04
N PHE A 219 4.93 0.28 10.89
CA PHE A 219 5.59 0.10 9.59
C PHE A 219 6.84 0.97 9.45
N PHE A 220 6.71 2.28 9.69
CA PHE A 220 7.78 3.23 9.38
C PHE A 220 8.81 3.40 10.51
N TYR A 221 8.46 3.10 11.77
CA TYR A 221 9.33 3.41 12.91
C TYR A 221 9.69 2.19 13.75
N VAL A 222 8.71 1.36 14.14
CA VAL A 222 8.98 0.27 15.08
C VAL A 222 9.68 -0.90 14.39
N ARG A 223 9.17 -1.36 13.27
CA ARG A 223 9.79 -2.50 12.56
C ARG A 223 11.20 -2.21 12.06
N PRO A 224 11.49 -1.08 11.38
CA PRO A 224 12.86 -0.75 11.01
C PRO A 224 13.82 -0.67 12.21
N ALA A 225 13.33 -0.16 13.35
CA ALA A 225 14.14 -0.07 14.57
C ALA A 225 14.44 -1.45 15.21
N LEU A 226 13.50 -2.40 15.10
CA LEU A 226 13.65 -3.76 15.62
C LEU A 226 14.37 -4.71 14.65
N SER A 227 14.40 -4.36 13.38
CA SER A 227 15.01 -5.19 12.37
C SER A 227 16.50 -4.94 12.27
N LYS A 228 17.26 -6.01 12.06
CA LYS A 228 18.69 -5.94 11.72
C LYS A 228 18.84 -6.48 10.30
N PRO A 229 18.62 -5.65 9.26
CA PRO A 229 18.70 -6.13 7.89
C PRO A 229 20.12 -6.61 7.59
N GLN A 230 20.22 -7.76 6.96
CA GLN A 230 21.48 -8.25 6.45
C GLN A 230 21.76 -7.64 5.08
N VAL A 231 22.89 -6.98 4.93
CA VAL A 231 23.29 -6.34 3.66
C VAL A 231 24.10 -7.27 2.78
N THR A 232 24.74 -8.26 3.38
CA THR A 232 25.56 -9.26 2.68
C THR A 232 25.02 -10.65 2.97
N GLY A 233 25.19 -11.57 2.03
CA GLY A 233 24.84 -12.97 2.17
C GLY A 233 25.64 -13.82 1.19
N GLU A 234 25.53 -15.14 1.33
CA GLU A 234 26.11 -16.06 0.36
C GLU A 234 25.44 -15.89 -1.01
N GLU A 235 26.15 -16.22 -2.10
CA GLU A 235 25.60 -16.12 -3.46
C GLU A 235 24.27 -16.88 -3.60
N ALA A 236 24.12 -18.02 -2.93
CA ALA A 236 22.87 -18.79 -2.91
C ALA A 236 21.65 -18.00 -2.40
N GLU A 237 21.83 -16.99 -1.54
CA GLU A 237 20.72 -16.18 -1.05
C GLU A 237 20.15 -15.24 -2.11
N TYR A 238 20.93 -14.88 -3.13
CA TYR A 238 20.49 -14.11 -4.29
C TYR A 238 19.61 -14.92 -5.26
N HIS A 239 19.53 -16.24 -5.07
CA HIS A 239 18.83 -17.19 -5.93
C HIS A 239 17.72 -17.96 -5.22
N VAL A 240 17.45 -17.64 -3.96
CA VAL A 240 16.49 -18.36 -3.12
C VAL A 240 15.07 -18.40 -3.70
N PHE A 241 14.70 -17.37 -4.47
CA PHE A 241 13.37 -17.26 -5.08
C PHE A 241 13.38 -17.45 -6.61
N ASP A 242 14.45 -17.94 -7.22
CA ASP A 242 14.52 -18.10 -8.68
C ASP A 242 13.43 -19.03 -9.24
N ALA A 243 13.09 -20.09 -8.49
CA ALA A 243 12.01 -21.01 -8.84
C ALA A 243 10.62 -20.55 -8.37
N PHE A 244 10.53 -19.41 -7.68
CA PHE A 244 9.26 -18.91 -7.17
C PHE A 244 8.44 -18.26 -8.28
N VAL A 245 7.16 -18.68 -8.39
CA VAL A 245 6.20 -18.10 -9.33
C VAL A 245 5.07 -17.43 -8.52
N PRO A 246 4.89 -16.11 -8.64
CA PRO A 246 3.80 -15.41 -7.98
C PRO A 246 2.47 -15.64 -8.74
N ALA A 247 1.86 -16.82 -8.59
CA ALA A 247 0.75 -17.28 -9.42
C ALA A 247 -0.44 -16.30 -9.45
N THR A 248 -0.93 -15.85 -8.29
CA THR A 248 -2.07 -14.90 -8.23
C THR A 248 -1.75 -13.58 -8.94
N TYR A 249 -0.50 -13.11 -8.85
CA TYR A 249 -0.05 -11.92 -9.56
C TYR A 249 -0.06 -12.16 -11.09
N GLU A 250 0.46 -13.31 -11.55
CA GLU A 250 0.46 -13.68 -12.96
C GLU A 250 -0.98 -13.84 -13.50
N GLU A 251 -1.88 -14.45 -12.73
CA GLU A 251 -3.30 -14.60 -13.06
C GLU A 251 -3.98 -13.22 -13.25
N ASN A 252 -3.78 -12.31 -12.29
CA ASN A 252 -4.37 -10.98 -12.36
C ASN A 252 -3.83 -10.16 -13.54
N VAL A 253 -2.52 -10.20 -13.80
CA VAL A 253 -1.92 -9.50 -14.94
C VAL A 253 -2.40 -10.10 -16.27
N SER A 254 -2.47 -11.42 -16.37
CA SER A 254 -3.02 -12.11 -17.56
C SER A 254 -4.47 -11.69 -17.80
N ALA A 255 -5.30 -11.67 -16.76
CA ALA A 255 -6.70 -11.23 -16.87
C ALA A 255 -6.82 -9.75 -17.31
N MET A 256 -5.92 -8.86 -16.84
CA MET A 256 -5.89 -7.46 -17.34
C MET A 256 -5.59 -7.41 -18.85
N VAL A 257 -4.61 -8.20 -19.31
CA VAL A 257 -4.25 -8.26 -20.72
C VAL A 257 -5.40 -8.80 -21.57
N GLU A 258 -6.05 -9.87 -21.13
CA GLU A 258 -7.19 -10.49 -21.84
C GLU A 258 -8.35 -9.50 -21.98
N VAL A 259 -8.75 -8.87 -20.87
CA VAL A 259 -9.84 -7.87 -20.86
C VAL A 259 -9.56 -6.69 -21.80
N LEU A 260 -8.32 -6.23 -21.91
CA LEU A 260 -7.93 -5.16 -22.82
C LEU A 260 -7.94 -5.63 -24.28
N ARG A 261 -7.44 -6.82 -24.56
CA ARG A 261 -7.44 -7.41 -25.90
C ARG A 261 -8.84 -7.63 -26.48
N GLU A 262 -9.76 -8.14 -25.65
CA GLU A 262 -11.17 -8.30 -26.05
C GLU A 262 -11.81 -6.99 -26.55
N ARG A 263 -11.25 -5.84 -26.15
CA ARG A 263 -11.71 -4.50 -26.52
C ARG A 263 -10.81 -3.80 -27.55
N ASN A 264 -9.85 -4.53 -28.13
CA ASN A 264 -8.85 -4.00 -29.06
C ASN A 264 -8.02 -2.83 -28.46
N ILE A 265 -7.80 -2.84 -27.13
CA ILE A 265 -6.99 -1.86 -26.43
C ILE A 265 -5.56 -2.39 -26.35
N ARG A 266 -4.58 -1.56 -26.74
CA ARG A 266 -3.16 -1.91 -26.63
C ARG A 266 -2.73 -1.99 -25.17
N VAL A 267 -1.81 -2.91 -24.91
CA VAL A 267 -1.23 -3.13 -23.58
C VAL A 267 0.27 -2.95 -23.63
N LEU A 268 0.84 -2.33 -22.62
CA LEU A 268 2.27 -2.21 -22.41
C LEU A 268 2.59 -2.64 -20.98
N LEU A 269 3.28 -3.78 -20.83
CA LEU A 269 3.74 -4.25 -19.52
C LEU A 269 5.06 -3.57 -19.13
N MET A 270 5.26 -3.39 -17.84
CA MET A 270 6.47 -2.73 -17.32
C MET A 270 7.04 -3.54 -16.15
N THR A 271 8.36 -3.78 -16.14
CA THR A 271 9.04 -4.29 -14.97
C THR A 271 9.22 -3.19 -13.92
N ARG A 272 9.54 -3.57 -12.69
CA ARG A 272 9.68 -2.65 -11.56
C ARG A 272 11.15 -2.50 -11.18
N PRO A 273 11.76 -1.33 -11.35
CA PRO A 273 13.09 -1.07 -10.83
C PRO A 273 13.09 -0.93 -9.31
N THR A 274 14.25 -1.11 -8.70
CA THR A 274 14.50 -0.91 -7.28
C THR A 274 15.79 -0.14 -7.04
N ALA A 275 15.82 0.64 -5.95
CA ALA A 275 17.04 1.30 -5.48
C ALA A 275 18.13 0.30 -5.03
N LEU A 276 17.75 -0.94 -4.73
CA LEU A 276 18.67 -1.96 -4.21
C LEU A 276 19.76 -2.31 -5.22
N ILE A 277 20.97 -2.43 -4.70
CA ILE A 277 22.15 -2.99 -5.40
C ILE A 277 22.88 -3.96 -4.49
N ARG A 278 23.59 -4.96 -5.05
CA ARG A 278 24.30 -6.00 -4.29
C ARG A 278 25.39 -5.45 -3.36
N SER A 279 25.99 -4.32 -3.71
CA SER A 279 27.11 -3.71 -2.97
C SER A 279 26.69 -2.74 -1.87
N MET A 280 25.38 -2.67 -1.52
CA MET A 280 24.91 -1.76 -0.48
C MET A 280 25.46 -2.09 0.90
N THR A 281 25.86 -1.04 1.62
CA THR A 281 26.21 -1.08 3.03
C THR A 281 24.99 -0.74 3.90
N LEU A 282 25.09 -0.94 5.21
CA LEU A 282 24.07 -0.48 6.16
C LEU A 282 23.85 1.04 6.10
N ASP A 283 24.92 1.79 5.86
CA ASP A 283 24.82 3.25 5.74
C ASP A 283 24.14 3.67 4.43
N ASP A 284 24.39 2.96 3.32
CA ASP A 284 23.64 3.17 2.08
C ASP A 284 22.14 2.90 2.28
N LEU A 285 21.77 1.82 2.99
CA LEU A 285 20.37 1.52 3.28
C LEU A 285 19.70 2.65 4.06
N ARG A 286 20.37 3.20 5.06
CA ARG A 286 19.87 4.33 5.86
C ARG A 286 19.78 5.62 5.06
N ALA A 287 20.83 5.93 4.29
CA ALA A 287 20.89 7.15 3.50
C ALA A 287 19.80 7.20 2.40
N GLN A 288 19.42 6.03 1.86
CA GLN A 288 18.39 5.93 0.81
C GLN A 288 17.02 5.49 1.32
N ASN A 289 16.77 5.53 2.63
CA ASN A 289 15.50 5.13 3.24
C ASN A 289 15.01 3.74 2.78
N ILE A 290 15.95 2.79 2.61
CA ILE A 290 15.60 1.42 2.22
C ILE A 290 14.86 0.73 3.35
N PHE A 291 13.71 0.17 3.04
CA PHE A 291 12.93 -0.66 3.95
C PHE A 291 12.74 -2.07 3.39
N PHE A 292 12.45 -3.01 4.28
CA PHE A 292 12.25 -4.41 3.94
C PHE A 292 10.78 -4.82 4.10
N PRO A 293 10.29 -5.80 3.30
CA PRO A 293 8.95 -6.34 3.46
C PRO A 293 8.77 -7.02 4.83
N PHE A 294 7.50 -7.25 5.22
CA PHE A 294 7.14 -7.69 6.57
C PHE A 294 7.36 -9.16 6.89
N PHE A 295 7.83 -9.95 5.96
CA PHE A 295 8.06 -11.37 6.17
C PHE A 295 9.56 -11.68 6.27
N PRO A 296 9.97 -12.57 7.19
CA PRO A 296 11.38 -12.84 7.48
C PRO A 296 12.18 -13.37 6.29
N GLU A 297 11.51 -14.04 5.36
CA GLU A 297 12.13 -14.70 4.23
C GLU A 297 12.83 -13.73 3.26
N ALA A 298 12.43 -12.46 3.20
CA ALA A 298 13.03 -11.44 2.35
C ALA A 298 13.70 -10.31 3.15
N TYR A 299 14.06 -10.57 4.42
CA TYR A 299 14.59 -9.57 5.33
C TYR A 299 16.12 -9.39 5.21
N SER A 300 16.61 -9.43 3.98
CA SER A 300 18.00 -9.14 3.62
C SER A 300 18.08 -8.59 2.21
N VAL A 301 19.15 -7.86 1.87
CA VAL A 301 19.34 -7.35 0.50
C VAL A 301 19.38 -8.50 -0.51
N PRO A 302 20.15 -9.59 -0.30
CA PRO A 302 20.17 -10.71 -1.24
C PRO A 302 18.78 -11.31 -1.49
N ARG A 303 18.04 -11.62 -0.43
CA ARG A 303 16.74 -12.26 -0.53
C ARG A 303 15.67 -11.34 -1.14
N LEU A 304 15.69 -10.04 -0.80
CA LEU A 304 14.77 -9.08 -1.40
C LEU A 304 15.06 -8.89 -2.89
N LEU A 305 16.34 -8.86 -3.30
CA LEU A 305 16.71 -8.82 -4.71
C LEU A 305 16.27 -10.09 -5.46
N SER A 306 16.43 -11.28 -4.85
CA SER A 306 15.97 -12.54 -5.42
C SER A 306 14.43 -12.54 -5.60
N LEU A 307 13.68 -12.13 -4.59
CA LEU A 307 12.21 -12.07 -4.67
C LEU A 307 11.73 -11.03 -5.69
N HIS A 308 12.32 -9.85 -5.69
CA HIS A 308 12.07 -8.80 -6.67
C HIS A 308 12.36 -9.29 -8.10
N GLY A 309 13.50 -9.98 -8.29
CA GLY A 309 13.85 -10.63 -9.55
C GLY A 309 12.79 -11.64 -10.01
N ALA A 310 12.28 -12.47 -9.10
CA ALA A 310 11.24 -13.46 -9.41
C ALA A 310 9.95 -12.79 -9.95
N TYR A 311 9.51 -11.69 -9.35
CA TYR A 311 8.36 -10.93 -9.84
C TYR A 311 8.64 -10.25 -11.20
N ASN A 312 9.82 -9.67 -11.41
CA ASN A 312 10.17 -9.08 -12.71
C ASN A 312 10.31 -10.14 -13.80
N ASN A 313 10.89 -11.30 -13.48
CA ASN A 313 10.95 -12.43 -14.40
C ASN A 313 9.56 -12.95 -14.77
N SER A 314 8.60 -12.91 -13.85
CA SER A 314 7.19 -13.22 -14.16
C SER A 314 6.61 -12.27 -15.21
N ILE A 315 6.84 -10.96 -15.09
CA ILE A 315 6.38 -9.98 -16.10
C ILE A 315 7.06 -10.21 -17.44
N ARG A 316 8.37 -10.50 -17.48
CA ARG A 316 9.09 -10.82 -18.73
C ARG A 316 8.49 -12.04 -19.43
N ARG A 317 8.30 -13.14 -18.67
CA ARG A 317 7.64 -14.37 -19.19
C ARG A 317 6.20 -14.12 -19.64
N LEU A 318 5.44 -13.31 -18.90
CA LEU A 318 4.07 -12.95 -19.27
C LEU A 318 4.03 -12.15 -20.59
N ALA A 319 4.90 -11.16 -20.73
CA ALA A 319 4.99 -10.36 -21.94
C ALA A 319 5.30 -11.23 -23.18
N GLU A 320 6.27 -12.14 -23.04
CA GLU A 320 6.61 -13.10 -24.10
C GLU A 320 5.46 -14.06 -24.40
N ARG A 321 4.92 -14.74 -23.37
CA ARG A 321 3.81 -15.72 -23.52
C ARG A 321 2.57 -15.10 -24.13
N LEU A 322 2.23 -13.89 -23.69
CA LEU A 322 1.05 -13.18 -24.13
C LEU A 322 1.32 -12.33 -25.39
N GLN A 323 2.55 -12.28 -25.89
CA GLN A 323 2.95 -11.46 -27.02
C GLN A 323 2.49 -10.00 -26.90
N VAL A 324 2.76 -9.38 -25.77
CA VAL A 324 2.54 -7.95 -25.50
C VAL A 324 3.87 -7.23 -25.34
N PRO A 325 3.99 -5.97 -25.81
CA PRO A 325 5.17 -5.16 -25.59
C PRO A 325 5.54 -5.05 -24.10
N LEU A 326 6.84 -5.04 -23.82
CA LEU A 326 7.44 -4.87 -22.50
C LEU A 326 8.37 -3.68 -22.50
N VAL A 327 8.26 -2.85 -21.47
CA VAL A 327 9.31 -1.91 -21.08
C VAL A 327 10.04 -2.48 -19.86
N ASP A 328 11.28 -2.88 -20.04
CA ASP A 328 12.11 -3.40 -18.97
C ASP A 328 12.79 -2.26 -18.20
N LEU A 329 11.99 -1.59 -17.34
CA LEU A 329 12.51 -0.51 -16.51
C LEU A 329 13.58 -0.97 -15.52
N ASP A 330 13.51 -2.22 -15.05
CA ASP A 330 14.51 -2.76 -14.13
C ASP A 330 15.89 -2.80 -14.79
N GLU A 331 15.96 -3.26 -16.04
CA GLU A 331 17.19 -3.24 -16.81
C GLU A 331 17.65 -1.82 -17.12
N GLU A 332 16.75 -0.94 -17.55
CA GLU A 332 17.07 0.45 -17.87
C GLU A 332 17.64 1.22 -16.67
N PHE A 333 17.06 1.03 -15.50
CA PHE A 333 17.53 1.66 -14.25
C PHE A 333 18.83 1.04 -13.75
N ASN A 334 19.08 -0.25 -14.01
CA ASN A 334 20.36 -0.90 -13.66
C ASN A 334 21.54 -0.36 -14.47
N ARG A 335 21.29 0.29 -15.62
CA ARG A 335 22.30 0.97 -16.43
C ARG A 335 22.64 2.37 -15.94
N GLN A 336 21.93 2.90 -14.95
CA GLN A 336 22.05 4.25 -14.43
C GLN A 336 22.61 4.27 -12.99
N ASP A 337 23.03 5.43 -12.52
CA ASP A 337 23.27 5.65 -11.09
C ASP A 337 21.95 5.72 -10.33
N LYS A 338 21.60 4.63 -9.68
CA LYS A 338 20.34 4.49 -8.93
C LYS A 338 20.20 5.43 -7.75
N LYS A 339 21.29 5.96 -7.19
CA LYS A 339 21.26 6.80 -5.97
C LYS A 339 20.40 8.05 -6.13
N THR A 340 20.34 8.59 -7.33
CA THR A 340 19.56 9.79 -7.63
C THR A 340 18.15 9.51 -8.17
N LEU A 341 17.88 8.27 -8.57
CA LEU A 341 16.63 7.89 -9.25
C LEU A 341 15.52 7.46 -8.31
N PHE A 342 15.84 7.24 -7.04
CA PHE A 342 14.90 6.81 -6.02
C PHE A 342 15.03 7.67 -4.77
N TRP A 343 13.97 7.73 -3.98
CA TRP A 343 13.98 8.34 -2.66
C TRP A 343 13.75 7.32 -1.53
N ASP A 344 13.41 6.09 -1.88
CA ASP A 344 13.39 4.92 -1.00
C ASP A 344 13.63 3.64 -1.80
N THR A 345 13.24 2.48 -1.27
CA THR A 345 13.44 1.17 -1.90
C THR A 345 12.90 1.06 -3.32
N MET A 346 11.76 1.70 -3.60
CA MET A 346 10.98 1.47 -4.81
C MET A 346 10.42 2.72 -5.49
N HIS A 347 10.24 3.81 -4.74
CA HIS A 347 9.58 4.98 -5.29
C HIS A 347 10.56 5.85 -6.09
N PRO A 348 10.29 6.05 -7.38
CA PRO A 348 11.16 6.91 -8.19
C PRO A 348 11.18 8.35 -7.66
N SER A 349 12.36 8.96 -7.67
CA SER A 349 12.52 10.40 -7.50
C SER A 349 11.96 11.14 -8.71
N LYS A 350 11.98 12.48 -8.68
CA LYS A 350 11.63 13.28 -9.86
C LYS A 350 12.45 12.85 -11.09
N LEU A 351 13.76 12.66 -10.93
CA LEU A 351 14.64 12.19 -12.02
C LEU A 351 14.26 10.77 -12.49
N GLY A 352 13.90 9.88 -11.56
CA GLY A 352 13.38 8.55 -11.90
C GLY A 352 12.08 8.62 -12.71
N HIS A 353 11.15 9.48 -12.33
CA HIS A 353 9.92 9.70 -13.09
C HIS A 353 10.17 10.31 -14.47
N GLU A 354 11.10 11.26 -14.58
CA GLU A 354 11.51 11.84 -15.89
C GLU A 354 12.12 10.74 -16.79
N LEU A 355 12.95 9.86 -16.24
CA LEU A 355 13.54 8.74 -16.97
C LEU A 355 12.46 7.78 -17.48
N ILE A 356 11.51 7.37 -16.63
CA ILE A 356 10.38 6.51 -17.03
C ILE A 356 9.56 7.19 -18.14
N GLY A 357 9.23 8.46 -17.97
CA GLY A 357 8.47 9.23 -18.97
C GLY A 357 9.17 9.29 -20.34
N ARG A 358 10.51 9.41 -20.35
CA ARG A 358 11.32 9.39 -21.57
C ARG A 358 11.30 8.03 -22.25
N ILE A 359 11.54 6.95 -21.49
CA ILE A 359 11.55 5.58 -22.03
C ILE A 359 10.18 5.23 -22.62
N LEU A 360 9.10 5.59 -21.92
CA LEU A 360 7.74 5.36 -22.42
C LEU A 360 7.42 6.18 -23.67
N ASP A 361 7.86 7.43 -23.77
CA ASP A 361 7.68 8.26 -24.97
C ASP A 361 8.33 7.59 -26.18
N GLU A 362 9.58 7.15 -26.06
CA GLU A 362 10.32 6.46 -27.12
C GLU A 362 9.62 5.16 -27.52
N THR A 363 9.19 4.35 -26.55
CA THR A 363 8.51 3.06 -26.80
C THR A 363 7.12 3.25 -27.43
N ILE A 364 6.32 4.19 -26.92
CA ILE A 364 4.95 4.40 -27.40
C ILE A 364 4.95 4.95 -28.82
N ARG A 365 5.89 5.82 -29.18
CA ARG A 365 6.03 6.29 -30.57
C ARG A 365 6.30 5.16 -31.54
N GLN A 366 7.09 4.17 -31.17
CA GLN A 366 7.35 2.97 -32.00
C GLN A 366 6.08 2.11 -32.13
N ILE A 367 5.32 1.90 -31.04
CA ILE A 367 4.10 1.09 -31.03
C ILE A 367 2.98 1.74 -31.85
N VAL A 368 2.89 3.07 -31.84
CA VAL A 368 1.83 3.82 -32.53
C VAL A 368 2.24 4.20 -33.96
N SER A 369 3.47 3.88 -34.37
CA SER A 369 4.02 4.17 -35.70
C SER A 369 4.00 5.67 -36.01
N LEU A 370 4.50 6.48 -35.09
CA LEU A 370 4.59 7.94 -35.16
C LEU A 370 5.96 8.42 -35.66
#